data_9fbf9c0f31abcec06e4415cdf878a4ec
#
_entry.id   9fbf9c0f31abcec06e4415cdf878a4ec
#
_cell.length_a   1.000
_cell.length_b   1.000
_cell.length_c   1.000
_cell.angle_alpha   90.00
_cell.angle_beta   90.00
_cell.angle_gamma   90.00
#
_symmetry.space_group_name_H-M   'P 1'
#
loop_
_entity.id
_entity.type
_entity.pdbx_description
1 polymer ?
#
loop_
_entity_poly.entity_id
_entity_poly.type
_entity_poly.pdbx_seq_one_letter_code
_entity_poly.pdbx_strand_id
1 'polypeptide(L)'
;PLSFPNCLQNPMSLRPRSKRDWGRLGMTSEWKTSPLRDLVGFISKGIAPSYADEESETTVRVLNQKCNRNFRITYSESRLHDLARKKVPAERFVRIDDILINSTGAGTAGRIAQICNLPCDTIVDGHMIIIRANDKVSQKYLGYAMKAHQWEVLQLDEGSTGQTELNRERLLDEIMISYPTSFALQETIVKTLEGIDRKLLINEKVNDNLAA
;
A
#
# COMPACT_ATOMS: atom_id res chain seq x y z
N PRO A 1 -16.79 -27.27 -43.24
CA PRO A 1 -17.11 -26.08 -42.46
C PRO A 1 -17.79 -26.55 -41.16
N LEU A 2 -17.00 -26.46 -40.11
CA LEU A 2 -17.43 -26.77 -38.75
C LEU A 2 -18.17 -25.54 -38.18
N SER A 3 -19.47 -25.68 -37.99
CA SER A 3 -20.30 -24.69 -37.33
C SER A 3 -20.06 -24.71 -35.83
N PHE A 4 -19.54 -23.60 -35.29
CA PHE A 4 -19.48 -23.37 -33.85
C PHE A 4 -20.89 -23.03 -33.33
N PRO A 5 -21.36 -23.65 -32.23
CA PRO A 5 -22.63 -23.25 -31.62
C PRO A 5 -22.49 -21.88 -30.96
N ASN A 6 -23.43 -21.02 -31.25
CA ASN A 6 -23.64 -19.70 -30.70
C ASN A 6 -23.97 -19.77 -29.21
N CYS A 7 -22.97 -19.56 -28.32
CA CYS A 7 -23.16 -19.42 -26.88
C CYS A 7 -23.07 -17.94 -26.45
N LEU A 8 -23.89 -17.10 -27.06
CA LEU A 8 -24.13 -15.73 -26.60
C LEU A 8 -25.62 -15.58 -26.25
N GLN A 9 -26.07 -16.22 -25.19
CA GLN A 9 -27.35 -15.87 -24.58
C GLN A 9 -27.20 -15.87 -23.05
N ASN A 10 -27.40 -14.70 -22.50
CA ASN A 10 -27.59 -14.26 -21.13
C ASN A 10 -26.33 -13.80 -20.38
N PRO A 11 -26.03 -12.51 -20.35
CA PRO A 11 -25.31 -11.96 -19.23
C PRO A 11 -26.23 -12.11 -18.01
N MET A 12 -25.86 -13.00 -17.09
CA MET A 12 -26.45 -13.05 -15.75
C MET A 12 -26.44 -11.61 -15.23
N SER A 13 -27.61 -10.98 -15.20
CA SER A 13 -27.81 -9.70 -14.55
C SER A 13 -27.50 -9.91 -13.08
N LEU A 14 -26.31 -9.50 -12.67
CA LEU A 14 -25.94 -9.30 -11.27
C LEU A 14 -26.79 -8.15 -10.75
N ARG A 15 -28.08 -8.43 -10.48
CA ARG A 15 -28.88 -7.53 -9.66
C ARG A 15 -28.20 -7.46 -8.29
N PRO A 16 -27.93 -6.27 -7.76
CA PRO A 16 -27.39 -6.16 -6.41
C PRO A 16 -28.34 -6.89 -5.48
N ARG A 17 -27.81 -7.87 -4.73
CA ARG A 17 -28.56 -8.57 -3.68
C ARG A 17 -29.17 -7.53 -2.74
N SER A 18 -30.41 -7.71 -2.34
CA SER A 18 -31.09 -6.75 -1.47
C SER A 18 -30.35 -6.62 -0.12
N LYS A 19 -30.46 -5.47 0.55
CA LYS A 19 -29.91 -5.27 1.91
C LYS A 19 -30.31 -6.39 2.90
N ARG A 20 -31.43 -7.08 2.66
CA ARG A 20 -31.92 -8.21 3.47
C ARG A 20 -31.08 -9.49 3.30
N ASP A 21 -30.48 -9.71 2.14
CA ASP A 21 -29.65 -10.91 1.90
C ASP A 21 -28.31 -10.82 2.61
N TRP A 22 -27.73 -9.62 2.72
CA TRP A 22 -26.51 -9.38 3.49
C TRP A 22 -26.73 -9.50 5.00
N GLY A 23 -27.93 -9.18 5.51
CA GLY A 23 -28.29 -9.35 6.92
C GLY A 23 -28.27 -10.80 7.40
N ARG A 24 -28.65 -11.75 6.54
CA ARG A 24 -28.64 -13.20 6.86
C ARG A 24 -27.22 -13.77 6.98
N LEU A 25 -26.22 -13.12 6.38
CA LEU A 25 -24.81 -13.52 6.46
C LEU A 25 -24.06 -12.84 7.62
N GLY A 26 -24.74 -12.08 8.49
CA GLY A 26 -24.07 -11.30 9.56
C GLY A 26 -23.18 -10.18 9.03
N MET A 27 -23.31 -9.81 7.75
CA MET A 27 -22.44 -8.84 7.07
C MET A 27 -23.02 -7.41 7.05
N THR A 28 -24.05 -7.12 7.85
CA THR A 28 -24.55 -5.75 8.03
C THR A 28 -23.65 -5.03 9.01
N SER A 29 -22.69 -4.31 8.48
CA SER A 29 -21.90 -3.35 9.23
C SER A 29 -22.24 -1.94 8.78
N GLU A 30 -22.24 -1.01 9.72
CA GLU A 30 -22.30 0.40 9.39
C GLU A 30 -21.00 0.79 8.67
N TRP A 31 -21.15 1.51 7.54
CA TRP A 31 -20.03 2.07 6.82
C TRP A 31 -19.85 3.53 7.22
N LYS A 32 -18.62 3.91 7.46
CA LYS A 32 -18.22 5.30 7.72
C LYS A 32 -17.24 5.76 6.65
N THR A 33 -17.26 7.07 6.41
CA THR A 33 -16.27 7.73 5.57
C THR A 33 -15.61 8.82 6.43
N SER A 34 -14.28 8.80 6.48
CA SER A 34 -13.50 9.75 7.26
C SER A 34 -12.28 10.21 6.46
N PRO A 35 -11.78 11.42 6.69
CA PRO A 35 -10.49 11.81 6.14
C PRO A 35 -9.39 10.90 6.70
N LEU A 36 -8.34 10.70 5.92
CA LEU A 36 -7.21 9.83 6.30
C LEU A 36 -6.63 10.22 7.67
N ARG A 37 -6.61 11.50 8.01
CA ARG A 37 -6.18 12.06 9.30
C ARG A 37 -6.82 11.35 10.49
N ASP A 38 -8.10 11.04 10.41
CA ASP A 38 -8.86 10.42 11.48
C ASP A 38 -8.60 8.92 11.66
N LEU A 39 -7.88 8.31 10.71
CA LEU A 39 -7.59 6.88 10.66
C LEU A 39 -6.11 6.57 10.88
N VAL A 40 -5.25 7.58 10.90
CA VAL A 40 -3.81 7.45 11.07
C VAL A 40 -3.43 7.61 12.54
N GLY A 41 -2.71 6.63 13.08
CA GLY A 41 -2.10 6.68 14.42
C GLY A 41 -0.63 7.11 14.38
N PHE A 42 0.05 6.87 13.24
CA PHE A 42 1.44 7.27 13.06
C PHE A 42 1.69 7.63 11.59
N ILE A 43 2.31 8.78 11.38
CA ILE A 43 2.81 9.20 10.08
C ILE A 43 4.18 9.84 10.25
N SER A 44 5.15 9.39 9.48
CA SER A 44 6.50 9.94 9.57
C SER A 44 7.22 9.86 8.23
N LYS A 45 7.88 10.93 7.87
CA LYS A 45 8.89 10.92 6.80
C LYS A 45 10.09 10.10 7.28
N GLY A 46 10.75 9.40 6.37
CA GLY A 46 11.99 8.69 6.66
C GLY A 46 13.13 9.60 7.14
N ILE A 47 14.29 9.05 7.26
CA ILE A 47 15.49 9.81 7.74
C ILE A 47 16.41 10.13 6.57
N ALA A 48 17.35 11.05 6.79
CA ALA A 48 18.54 11.18 5.96
C ALA A 48 19.56 10.11 6.40
N PRO A 49 19.81 9.05 5.61
CA PRO A 49 20.67 7.95 6.03
C PRO A 49 22.16 8.36 6.09
N SER A 50 22.93 7.68 6.96
CA SER A 50 24.38 7.61 6.86
C SER A 50 24.71 6.35 6.07
N TYR A 51 24.94 6.49 4.78
CA TYR A 51 25.09 5.33 3.90
C TYR A 51 26.39 4.57 4.18
N ALA A 52 26.31 3.24 4.05
CA ALA A 52 27.42 2.30 4.04
C ALA A 52 27.46 1.56 2.69
N ASP A 53 28.65 1.17 2.27
CA ASP A 53 28.85 0.45 1.00
C ASP A 53 28.85 -1.07 1.20
N GLU A 54 29.15 -1.55 2.42
CA GLU A 54 29.23 -2.97 2.77
C GLU A 54 28.29 -3.31 3.92
N GLU A 55 27.81 -4.54 3.94
CA GLU A 55 27.03 -5.11 5.04
C GLU A 55 27.91 -5.37 6.26
N SER A 56 27.40 -5.03 7.44
CA SER A 56 28.01 -5.30 8.74
C SER A 56 26.94 -5.55 9.80
N GLU A 57 27.33 -5.91 11.02
CA GLU A 57 26.42 -6.09 12.14
C GLU A 57 25.65 -4.81 12.52
N THR A 58 26.18 -3.64 12.15
CA THR A 58 25.58 -2.34 12.44
C THR A 58 24.79 -1.77 11.27
N THR A 59 24.71 -2.46 10.13
CA THR A 59 24.01 -1.95 8.96
C THR A 59 22.57 -2.46 8.88
N VAL A 60 21.66 -1.60 8.40
CA VAL A 60 20.26 -1.92 8.11
C VAL A 60 19.89 -1.49 6.70
N ARG A 61 18.90 -2.14 6.11
CA ARG A 61 18.42 -1.79 4.77
C ARG A 61 17.68 -0.46 4.76
N VAL A 62 17.91 0.32 3.72
CA VAL A 62 17.24 1.59 3.47
C VAL A 62 16.45 1.51 2.19
N LEU A 63 15.14 1.58 2.29
CA LEU A 63 14.28 1.72 1.14
C LEU A 63 14.23 3.19 0.70
N ASN A 64 14.19 3.37 -0.61
CA ASN A 64 14.06 4.66 -1.27
C ASN A 64 12.91 4.60 -2.28
N GLN A 65 12.59 5.72 -2.92
CA GLN A 65 11.48 5.82 -3.88
C GLN A 65 11.56 4.84 -5.05
N LYS A 66 12.75 4.34 -5.43
CA LYS A 66 12.92 3.36 -6.51
C LYS A 66 12.46 1.96 -6.10
N CYS A 67 12.48 1.68 -4.79
CA CYS A 67 12.03 0.41 -4.23
C CYS A 67 10.51 0.24 -4.32
N ASN A 68 9.73 1.32 -4.50
CA ASN A 68 8.27 1.31 -4.54
C ASN A 68 7.76 1.34 -5.99
N ARG A 69 7.33 0.17 -6.48
CA ARG A 69 6.77 0.01 -7.83
C ARG A 69 5.58 -0.93 -7.82
N ASN A 70 4.54 -0.61 -8.60
CA ASN A 70 3.38 -1.48 -8.81
C ASN A 70 2.75 -1.97 -7.50
N PHE A 71 2.59 -1.07 -6.51
CA PHE A 71 2.07 -1.36 -5.17
C PHE A 71 2.90 -2.37 -4.35
N ARG A 72 4.15 -2.61 -4.75
CA ARG A 72 5.06 -3.56 -4.11
C ARG A 72 6.38 -2.89 -3.74
N ILE A 73 7.01 -3.41 -2.70
CA ILE A 73 8.36 -3.03 -2.31
C ILE A 73 9.34 -4.11 -2.77
N THR A 74 10.40 -3.67 -3.45
CA THR A 74 11.53 -4.51 -3.83
C THR A 74 12.79 -4.02 -3.14
N TYR A 75 13.68 -4.94 -2.79
CA TYR A 75 14.93 -4.62 -2.09
C TYR A 75 16.13 -4.46 -3.05
N SER A 76 15.94 -4.71 -4.36
CA SER A 76 17.00 -4.61 -5.37
C SER A 76 17.67 -3.24 -5.43
N GLU A 77 16.89 -2.19 -5.22
CA GLU A 77 17.35 -0.80 -5.24
C GLU A 77 17.58 -0.23 -3.81
N SER A 78 17.52 -1.10 -2.78
CA SER A 78 17.77 -0.68 -1.41
C SER A 78 19.26 -0.40 -1.19
N ARG A 79 19.54 0.46 -0.23
CA ARG A 79 20.89 0.82 0.20
C ARG A 79 21.11 0.38 1.64
N LEU A 80 22.28 0.63 2.19
CA LEU A 80 22.64 0.34 3.57
C LEU A 80 22.79 1.64 4.36
N HIS A 81 22.38 1.59 5.62
CA HIS A 81 22.59 2.65 6.61
C HIS A 81 23.35 2.07 7.79
N ASP A 82 24.37 2.80 8.25
CA ASP A 82 25.19 2.42 9.40
C ASP A 82 24.64 3.04 10.70
N LEU A 83 24.07 2.20 11.56
CA LEU A 83 23.54 2.58 12.86
C LEU A 83 24.63 3.05 13.85
N ALA A 84 25.88 2.62 13.65
CA ALA A 84 27.00 3.09 14.48
C ALA A 84 27.33 4.56 14.21
N ARG A 85 27.18 4.99 12.94
CA ARG A 85 27.39 6.40 12.56
C ARG A 85 26.18 7.27 12.90
N LYS A 86 24.95 6.74 12.76
CA LYS A 86 23.75 7.50 13.04
C LYS A 86 22.64 6.58 13.54
N LYS A 87 22.24 6.76 14.79
CA LYS A 87 21.13 6.01 15.40
C LYS A 87 19.80 6.36 14.76
N VAL A 88 18.90 5.38 14.72
CA VAL A 88 17.53 5.50 14.20
C VAL A 88 16.55 5.21 15.34
N PRO A 89 15.55 6.07 15.60
CA PRO A 89 14.50 5.78 16.57
C PRO A 89 13.72 4.51 16.20
N ALA A 90 13.35 3.72 17.19
CA ALA A 90 12.70 2.43 16.99
C ALA A 90 11.37 2.52 16.20
N GLU A 91 10.62 3.60 16.36
CA GLU A 91 9.38 3.84 15.63
C GLU A 91 9.58 4.12 14.13
N ARG A 92 10.81 4.46 13.71
CA ARG A 92 11.19 4.69 12.30
C ARG A 92 11.56 3.42 11.55
N PHE A 93 11.75 2.30 12.27
CA PHE A 93 11.91 1.02 11.61
C PHE A 93 10.58 0.59 10.98
N VAL A 94 10.68 0.07 9.76
CA VAL A 94 9.56 -0.46 9.01
C VAL A 94 9.05 -1.73 9.69
N ARG A 95 7.74 -1.93 9.66
CA ARG A 95 7.05 -3.12 10.20
C ARG A 95 6.26 -3.80 9.09
N ILE A 96 5.96 -5.06 9.25
CA ILE A 96 4.99 -5.75 8.39
C ILE A 96 3.69 -4.95 8.38
N ASP A 97 3.08 -4.89 7.21
CA ASP A 97 1.86 -4.15 6.89
C ASP A 97 1.99 -2.62 6.90
N ASP A 98 3.17 -2.03 7.21
CA ASP A 98 3.36 -0.58 7.07
C ASP A 98 3.01 -0.14 5.64
N ILE A 99 2.33 1.00 5.53
CA ILE A 99 2.03 1.65 4.26
C ILE A 99 3.15 2.64 3.98
N LEU A 100 3.79 2.49 2.82
CA LEU A 100 4.85 3.37 2.36
C LEU A 100 4.35 4.21 1.19
N ILE A 101 4.63 5.51 1.23
CA ILE A 101 4.31 6.44 0.15
C ILE A 101 5.56 7.20 -0.26
N ASN A 102 5.81 7.30 -1.56
CA ASN A 102 6.86 8.18 -2.06
C ASN A 102 6.47 9.64 -1.82
N SER A 103 7.24 10.37 -1.03
CA SER A 103 6.97 11.78 -0.76
C SER A 103 7.53 12.72 -1.82
N THR A 104 8.52 12.28 -2.61
CA THR A 104 9.16 13.08 -3.65
C THR A 104 9.46 12.25 -4.89
N GLY A 105 9.81 12.93 -5.97
CA GLY A 105 10.31 12.35 -7.20
C GLY A 105 9.37 12.57 -8.39
N ALA A 106 9.89 13.14 -9.48
CA ALA A 106 9.14 13.38 -10.70
C ALA A 106 8.48 12.09 -11.21
N GLY A 107 7.14 12.08 -11.28
CA GLY A 107 6.31 10.94 -11.71
C GLY A 107 6.31 9.74 -10.76
N THR A 108 6.87 9.89 -9.54
CA THR A 108 6.89 8.82 -8.52
C THR A 108 6.32 9.26 -7.17
N ALA A 109 6.25 10.56 -6.89
CA ALA A 109 5.57 11.10 -5.71
C ALA A 109 4.12 10.59 -5.68
N GLY A 110 3.64 10.18 -4.51
CA GLY A 110 2.30 9.62 -4.34
C GLY A 110 2.17 8.12 -4.63
N ARG A 111 3.21 7.42 -5.11
CA ARG A 111 3.16 5.94 -5.24
C ARG A 111 3.04 5.30 -3.88
N ILE A 112 2.12 4.34 -3.78
CA ILE A 112 1.78 3.64 -2.54
C ILE A 112 2.20 2.18 -2.65
N ALA A 113 2.76 1.64 -1.58
CA ALA A 113 2.93 0.19 -1.39
C ALA A 113 2.71 -0.19 0.07
N GLN A 114 2.38 -1.44 0.31
CA GLN A 114 2.29 -2.01 1.66
C GLN A 114 3.38 -3.07 1.82
N ILE A 115 4.00 -3.11 2.98
CA ILE A 115 5.04 -4.09 3.31
C ILE A 115 4.40 -5.45 3.53
N CYS A 116 4.58 -6.35 2.57
CA CYS A 116 4.12 -7.75 2.68
C CYS A 116 5.20 -8.70 3.17
N ASN A 117 6.48 -8.31 3.03
CA ASN A 117 7.64 -9.10 3.46
C ASN A 117 8.72 -8.17 4.02
N LEU A 118 9.32 -8.57 5.13
CA LEU A 118 10.37 -7.83 5.82
C LEU A 118 11.54 -8.79 6.12
N PRO A 119 12.49 -8.94 5.18
CA PRO A 119 13.55 -9.94 5.30
C PRO A 119 14.62 -9.58 6.35
N CYS A 120 14.73 -8.30 6.69
CA CYS A 120 15.72 -7.79 7.64
C CYS A 120 15.28 -6.43 8.20
N ASP A 121 16.00 -5.94 9.19
CA ASP A 121 15.79 -4.61 9.74
C ASP A 121 15.90 -3.55 8.64
N THR A 122 14.84 -2.79 8.51
CA THR A 122 14.63 -1.89 7.38
C THR A 122 14.13 -0.53 7.85
N ILE A 123 14.64 0.51 7.23
CA ILE A 123 14.18 1.90 7.39
C ILE A 123 13.85 2.48 6.01
N VAL A 124 13.26 3.66 5.98
CA VAL A 124 13.06 4.42 4.74
C VAL A 124 13.87 5.71 4.76
N ASP A 125 14.28 6.17 3.59
CA ASP A 125 14.96 7.45 3.45
C ASP A 125 13.97 8.64 3.51
N GLY A 126 14.50 9.86 3.48
CA GLY A 126 13.71 11.09 3.54
C GLY A 126 12.77 11.33 2.36
N HIS A 127 12.80 10.47 1.33
CA HIS A 127 11.93 10.52 0.15
C HIS A 127 10.70 9.61 0.27
N MET A 128 10.50 8.98 1.41
CA MET A 128 9.35 8.12 1.68
C MET A 128 8.67 8.48 3.00
N ILE A 129 7.38 8.18 3.09
CA ILE A 129 6.54 8.35 4.28
C ILE A 129 6.08 6.96 4.73
N ILE A 130 6.09 6.73 6.05
CA ILE A 130 5.49 5.57 6.71
C ILE A 130 4.15 5.98 7.28
N ILE A 131 3.09 5.20 7.04
CA ILE A 131 1.77 5.39 7.64
C ILE A 131 1.35 4.12 8.37
N ARG A 132 0.85 4.30 9.60
CA ARG A 132 0.22 3.26 10.42
C ARG A 132 -1.17 3.68 10.84
N ALA A 133 -2.09 2.75 10.76
CA ALA A 133 -3.47 2.96 11.20
C ALA A 133 -3.56 3.19 12.72
N ASN A 134 -4.63 3.84 13.13
CA ASN A 134 -5.06 3.86 14.52
C ASN A 134 -6.03 2.66 14.81
N ASP A 135 -6.72 2.72 15.93
CA ASP A 135 -7.63 1.67 16.40
C ASP A 135 -9.01 1.64 15.69
N LYS A 136 -9.30 2.56 14.77
CA LYS A 136 -10.58 2.60 14.03
C LYS A 136 -10.60 1.70 12.81
N VAL A 137 -9.44 1.38 12.25
CA VAL A 137 -9.32 0.63 11.01
C VAL A 137 -8.12 -0.32 11.07
N SER A 138 -8.26 -1.53 10.51
CA SER A 138 -7.12 -2.45 10.45
C SER A 138 -6.05 -1.94 9.51
N GLN A 139 -4.79 -2.16 9.84
CA GLN A 139 -3.63 -1.72 9.06
C GLN A 139 -3.69 -2.26 7.62
N LYS A 140 -4.05 -3.52 7.44
CA LYS A 140 -4.17 -4.14 6.12
C LYS A 140 -5.32 -3.55 5.31
N TYR A 141 -6.47 -3.32 5.95
CA TYR A 141 -7.60 -2.68 5.28
C TYR A 141 -7.23 -1.28 4.80
N LEU A 142 -6.62 -0.47 5.68
CA LEU A 142 -6.16 0.87 5.31
C LEU A 142 -5.17 0.81 4.14
N GLY A 143 -4.26 -0.17 4.11
CA GLY A 143 -3.33 -0.37 3.01
C GLY A 143 -4.05 -0.59 1.67
N TYR A 144 -5.06 -1.46 1.62
CA TYR A 144 -5.86 -1.68 0.42
C TYR A 144 -6.69 -0.45 0.03
N ALA A 145 -7.29 0.23 1.01
CA ALA A 145 -8.03 1.45 0.76
C ALA A 145 -7.12 2.53 0.16
N MET A 146 -5.92 2.73 0.73
CA MET A 146 -4.95 3.67 0.20
C MET A 146 -4.48 3.32 -1.23
N LYS A 147 -4.29 2.02 -1.53
CA LYS A 147 -3.99 1.58 -2.91
C LYS A 147 -5.10 1.98 -3.89
N ALA A 148 -6.38 1.85 -3.49
CA ALA A 148 -7.51 2.24 -4.32
C ALA A 148 -7.55 3.75 -4.60
N HIS A 149 -7.05 4.57 -3.68
CA HIS A 149 -6.96 6.02 -3.81
C HIS A 149 -5.63 6.52 -4.41
N GLN A 150 -4.76 5.62 -4.91
CA GLN A 150 -3.45 6.05 -5.43
C GLN A 150 -3.56 7.11 -6.52
N TRP A 151 -4.58 7.02 -7.40
CA TRP A 151 -4.74 8.02 -8.46
C TRP A 151 -5.01 9.42 -7.89
N GLU A 152 -5.82 9.53 -6.84
CA GLU A 152 -6.09 10.79 -6.14
C GLU A 152 -4.84 11.30 -5.43
N VAL A 153 -4.10 10.40 -4.76
CA VAL A 153 -2.84 10.75 -4.08
C VAL A 153 -1.79 11.28 -5.05
N LEU A 154 -1.72 10.73 -6.27
CA LEU A 154 -0.82 11.22 -7.32
C LEU A 154 -1.14 12.65 -7.80
N GLN A 155 -2.34 13.17 -7.53
CA GLN A 155 -2.73 14.55 -7.86
C GLN A 155 -2.43 15.56 -6.72
N LEU A 156 -1.92 15.08 -5.59
CA LEU A 156 -1.60 15.91 -4.42
C LEU A 156 -0.16 16.41 -4.43
N ASP A 157 0.60 16.11 -5.49
CA ASP A 157 1.96 16.60 -5.62
C ASP A 157 1.96 18.11 -5.94
N GLU A 158 2.88 18.82 -5.29
CA GLU A 158 3.09 20.25 -5.48
C GLU A 158 4.53 20.49 -5.95
N GLY A 159 4.71 21.31 -6.98
CA GLY A 159 6.05 21.69 -7.43
C GLY A 159 6.07 22.17 -8.88
N SER A 160 6.52 23.41 -9.09
CA SER A 160 6.60 24.05 -10.41
C SER A 160 7.97 23.90 -11.09
N THR A 161 9.00 23.33 -10.44
CA THR A 161 10.39 23.35 -10.91
C THR A 161 11.07 21.98 -10.94
N GLY A 162 10.32 20.91 -11.23
CA GLY A 162 10.91 19.56 -11.42
C GLY A 162 11.19 18.77 -10.15
N GLN A 163 11.02 19.34 -8.96
CA GLN A 163 10.98 18.63 -7.68
C GLN A 163 9.54 18.61 -7.17
N THR A 164 8.84 17.54 -7.47
CA THR A 164 7.50 17.32 -6.93
C THR A 164 7.60 16.74 -5.52
N GLU A 165 6.92 17.34 -4.57
CA GLU A 165 6.75 16.85 -3.21
C GLU A 165 5.28 16.66 -2.88
N LEU A 166 4.93 15.50 -2.32
CA LEU A 166 3.59 15.20 -1.84
C LEU A 166 3.25 16.09 -0.65
N ASN A 167 2.20 16.88 -0.77
CA ASN A 167 1.70 17.67 0.35
C ASN A 167 1.03 16.76 1.39
N ARG A 168 1.68 16.58 2.53
CA ARG A 168 1.24 15.67 3.59
C ARG A 168 -0.08 16.13 4.23
N GLU A 169 -0.31 17.42 4.39
CA GLU A 169 -1.56 17.92 4.99
C GLU A 169 -2.73 17.65 4.05
N ARG A 170 -2.57 17.92 2.76
CA ARG A 170 -3.58 17.57 1.75
C ARG A 170 -3.83 16.06 1.70
N LEU A 171 -2.78 15.23 1.77
CA LEU A 171 -2.93 13.78 1.85
C LEU A 171 -3.83 13.37 3.01
N LEU A 172 -3.61 13.97 4.18
CA LEU A 172 -4.36 13.64 5.39
C LEU A 172 -5.81 14.15 5.37
N ASP A 173 -6.07 15.30 4.75
CA ASP A 173 -7.37 15.97 4.79
C ASP A 173 -8.25 15.66 3.57
N GLU A 174 -7.67 15.50 2.38
CA GLU A 174 -8.43 15.34 1.14
C GLU A 174 -8.73 13.88 0.80
N ILE A 175 -7.89 12.91 1.25
CA ILE A 175 -8.14 11.50 0.99
C ILE A 175 -9.21 10.97 1.94
N MET A 176 -10.38 10.68 1.40
CA MET A 176 -11.55 10.22 2.14
C MET A 176 -11.67 8.70 2.06
N ILE A 177 -11.49 8.02 3.18
CA ILE A 177 -11.53 6.56 3.27
C ILE A 177 -12.89 6.09 3.76
N SER A 178 -13.54 5.24 2.97
CA SER A 178 -14.76 4.52 3.39
C SER A 178 -14.39 3.17 3.98
N TYR A 179 -14.92 2.86 5.16
CA TYR A 179 -14.61 1.61 5.87
C TYR A 179 -15.80 1.09 6.66
N PRO A 180 -15.97 -0.24 6.80
CA PRO A 180 -16.95 -0.80 7.70
C PRO A 180 -16.46 -0.70 9.13
N THR A 181 -17.35 -0.39 10.08
CA THR A 181 -17.01 -0.31 11.51
C THR A 181 -16.66 -1.66 12.13
N SER A 182 -17.10 -2.76 11.52
CA SER A 182 -16.78 -4.13 11.94
C SER A 182 -15.39 -4.55 11.45
N PHE A 183 -14.46 -4.79 12.37
CA PHE A 183 -13.14 -5.35 12.05
C PHE A 183 -13.23 -6.72 11.37
N ALA A 184 -14.18 -7.57 11.75
CA ALA A 184 -14.40 -8.87 11.10
C ALA A 184 -14.75 -8.72 9.61
N LEU A 185 -15.53 -7.68 9.26
CA LEU A 185 -15.83 -7.39 7.85
C LEU A 185 -14.62 -6.80 7.14
N GLN A 186 -13.83 -5.93 7.78
CA GLN A 186 -12.57 -5.45 7.23
C GLN A 186 -11.62 -6.62 6.90
N GLU A 187 -11.46 -7.58 7.81
CA GLU A 187 -10.64 -8.77 7.60
C GLU A 187 -11.16 -9.65 6.45
N THR A 188 -12.48 -9.81 6.33
CA THR A 188 -13.09 -10.59 5.24
C THR A 188 -12.78 -9.95 3.89
N ILE A 189 -12.89 -8.62 3.80
CA ILE A 189 -12.53 -7.86 2.60
C ILE A 189 -11.04 -8.04 2.28
N VAL A 190 -10.17 -7.87 3.28
CA VAL A 190 -8.72 -8.04 3.13
C VAL A 190 -8.37 -9.45 2.62
N LYS A 191 -8.90 -10.50 3.24
CA LYS A 191 -8.66 -11.90 2.80
C LYS A 191 -9.06 -12.13 1.35
N THR A 192 -10.17 -11.51 0.91
CA THR A 192 -10.63 -11.61 -0.48
C THR A 192 -9.63 -10.94 -1.43
N LEU A 193 -9.16 -9.74 -1.09
CA LEU A 193 -8.21 -8.98 -1.90
C LEU A 193 -6.82 -9.65 -1.92
N GLU A 194 -6.33 -10.13 -0.78
CA GLU A 194 -5.09 -10.93 -0.70
C GLU A 194 -5.16 -12.19 -1.58
N GLY A 195 -6.34 -12.83 -1.65
CA GLY A 195 -6.58 -13.97 -2.54
C GLY A 195 -6.43 -13.59 -4.02
N ILE A 196 -6.90 -12.42 -4.41
CA ILE A 196 -6.76 -11.88 -5.78
C ILE A 196 -5.28 -11.53 -6.06
N ASP A 197 -4.62 -10.80 -5.15
CA ASP A 197 -3.20 -10.43 -5.30
C ASP A 197 -2.32 -11.67 -5.44
N ARG A 198 -2.60 -12.73 -4.69
CA ARG A 198 -1.88 -14.01 -4.80
C ARG A 198 -2.06 -14.67 -6.16
N LYS A 199 -3.28 -14.65 -6.71
CA LYS A 199 -3.55 -15.19 -8.06
C LYS A 199 -2.81 -14.40 -9.12
N LEU A 200 -2.82 -13.06 -9.03
CA LEU A 200 -2.07 -12.20 -9.95
C LEU A 200 -0.58 -12.51 -9.91
N LEU A 201 0.01 -12.66 -8.72
CA LEU A 201 1.42 -13.00 -8.56
C LEU A 201 1.78 -14.37 -9.16
N ILE A 202 0.89 -15.36 -8.99
CA ILE A 202 1.09 -16.69 -9.59
C ILE A 202 1.04 -16.60 -11.11
N ASN A 203 0.07 -15.87 -11.67
CA ASN A 203 -0.05 -15.70 -13.11
C ASN A 203 1.16 -14.96 -13.71
N GLU A 204 1.68 -13.94 -13.04
CA GLU A 204 2.93 -13.27 -13.45
C GLU A 204 4.07 -14.28 -13.55
N LYS A 205 4.29 -15.09 -12.51
CA LYS A 205 5.36 -16.12 -12.52
C LYS A 205 5.18 -17.17 -13.60
N VAL A 206 3.94 -17.59 -13.88
CA VAL A 206 3.64 -18.55 -14.96
C VAL A 206 3.98 -17.93 -16.31
N ASN A 207 3.59 -16.68 -16.55
CA ASN A 207 3.89 -15.98 -17.79
C ASN A 207 5.40 -15.80 -17.99
N ASP A 208 6.14 -15.42 -16.95
CA ASP A 208 7.59 -15.27 -17.01
C ASP A 208 8.27 -16.60 -17.37
N ASN A 209 7.79 -17.72 -16.80
CA ASN A 209 8.31 -19.06 -17.11
C ASN A 209 7.95 -19.56 -18.52
N LEU A 210 6.83 -19.08 -19.09
CA LEU A 210 6.43 -19.44 -20.47
C LEU A 210 7.15 -18.59 -21.52
N ALA A 211 7.71 -17.43 -21.14
CA ALA A 211 8.44 -16.52 -22.01
C ALA A 211 9.97 -16.79 -22.01
N ALA A 212 10.47 -17.64 -21.12
CA ALA A 212 11.88 -18.05 -20.99
C ALA A 212 12.18 -19.31 -21.79
#